data_2c208b48418f3ecf6754bcb7f62bdad3
#
_entry.id   2c208b48418f3ecf6754bcb7f62bdad3
#
_cell.length_a   1.000
_cell.length_b   1.000
_cell.length_c   1.000
_cell.angle_alpha   90.00
_cell.angle_beta   90.00
_cell.angle_gamma   90.00
#
_symmetry.space_group_name_H-M   'P 1'
#
loop_
_entity.id
_entity.type
_entity.pdbx_description
1 polymer ?
#
loop_
_entity_poly.entity_id
_entity_poly.type
_entity_poly.pdbx_seq_one_letter_code
_entity_poly.pdbx_strand_id
1 'polypeptide(L)'
;VGGGSAGWLVASILAARFKPSEFGMRVTLVESPNVPSVGVGEGTWPSMRTTLKNIGISESEFIRECDASLKQGTWFKDWVDVGDTPYYHPFSLPEGFDSVNLAEHWLAGTAGDVSFAEAVTPQFSVCENGRAPKQIGIPNYAYTVNYGYHLDAGKFAGLLTRNATQHLAVKHISADVTGVISDAEGYITAVQTEQMGEVSGDLFIDCTGFQSLLLGQHY
;
A
#
# COMPACT_ATOMS: atom_id res chain seq x y z
N VAL A 1 -2.89 15.84 3.77
CA VAL A 1 -4.30 16.12 3.45
C VAL A 1 -4.85 14.99 2.60
N GLY A 2 -6.07 14.51 2.94
CA GLY A 2 -6.76 13.37 2.29
C GLY A 2 -6.83 12.14 3.19
N GLY A 3 -8.04 11.60 3.42
CA GLY A 3 -8.35 10.53 4.37
C GLY A 3 -8.55 9.14 3.75
N GLY A 4 -8.17 8.96 2.49
CA GLY A 4 -8.15 7.63 1.86
C GLY A 4 -7.00 6.75 2.35
N SER A 5 -6.91 5.51 1.83
CA SER A 5 -5.84 4.55 2.18
C SER A 5 -4.44 5.16 2.08
N ALA A 6 -4.18 5.97 1.04
CA ALA A 6 -2.88 6.62 0.84
C ALA A 6 -2.53 7.58 1.98
N GLY A 7 -3.46 8.48 2.35
CA GLY A 7 -3.23 9.47 3.41
C GLY A 7 -3.01 8.81 4.78
N TRP A 8 -3.84 7.84 5.13
CA TRP A 8 -3.69 7.11 6.39
C TRP A 8 -2.44 6.23 6.43
N LEU A 9 -2.01 5.63 5.31
CA LEU A 9 -0.73 4.91 5.23
C LEU A 9 0.46 5.86 5.45
N VAL A 10 0.49 6.99 4.74
CA VAL A 10 1.55 8.00 4.89
C VAL A 10 1.61 8.52 6.31
N ALA A 11 0.47 8.92 6.88
CA ALA A 11 0.40 9.41 8.26
C ALA A 11 0.91 8.36 9.27
N SER A 12 0.50 7.10 9.10
CA SER A 12 0.93 6.00 9.96
C SER A 12 2.43 5.71 9.86
N ILE A 13 2.97 5.68 8.64
CA ILE A 13 4.41 5.44 8.40
C ILE A 13 5.26 6.55 9.03
N LEU A 14 4.88 7.81 8.81
CA LEU A 14 5.60 8.95 9.38
C LEU A 14 5.54 8.96 10.90
N ALA A 15 4.36 8.76 11.48
CA ALA A 15 4.19 8.74 12.92
C ALA A 15 4.92 7.57 13.59
N ALA A 16 4.93 6.39 12.97
CA ALA A 16 5.66 5.23 13.48
C ALA A 16 7.18 5.41 13.42
N ARG A 17 7.68 6.07 12.34
CA ARG A 17 9.11 6.28 12.11
C ARG A 17 9.68 7.44 12.90
N PHE A 18 8.96 8.54 12.99
CA PHE A 18 9.44 9.81 13.55
C PHE A 18 8.61 10.22 14.79
N LYS A 19 8.67 9.39 15.80
CA LYS A 19 7.91 9.59 17.05
C LYS A 19 8.14 10.98 17.65
N PRO A 20 7.10 11.65 18.16
CA PRO A 20 7.23 12.95 18.79
C PRO A 20 8.27 13.00 19.91
N SER A 21 8.37 11.92 20.70
CA SER A 21 9.32 11.80 21.81
C SER A 21 10.78 11.73 21.38
N GLU A 22 11.05 11.30 20.15
CA GLU A 22 12.42 11.09 19.63
C GLU A 22 12.85 12.20 18.67
N PHE A 23 11.93 12.66 17.82
CA PHE A 23 12.22 13.57 16.70
C PHE A 23 11.43 14.88 16.75
N GLY A 24 10.51 15.03 17.70
CA GLY A 24 9.64 16.21 17.79
C GLY A 24 8.60 16.33 16.69
N MET A 25 8.52 15.36 15.75
CA MET A 25 7.57 15.41 14.63
C MET A 25 6.14 15.12 15.10
N ARG A 26 5.21 15.98 14.71
CA ARG A 26 3.77 15.76 14.91
C ARG A 26 3.08 15.60 13.57
N VAL A 27 2.31 14.55 13.43
CA VAL A 27 1.56 14.26 12.21
C VAL A 27 0.10 14.61 12.42
N THR A 28 -0.43 15.45 11.53
CA THR A 28 -1.86 15.81 11.49
C THR A 28 -2.41 15.36 10.13
N LEU A 29 -3.51 14.62 10.14
CA LEU A 29 -4.24 14.25 8.94
C LEU A 29 -5.54 15.06 8.90
N VAL A 30 -5.78 15.76 7.79
CA VAL A 30 -7.02 16.48 7.51
C VAL A 30 -7.82 15.69 6.48
N GLU A 31 -9.04 15.30 6.83
CA GLU A 31 -9.95 14.50 6.02
C GLU A 31 -11.31 15.17 5.89
N SER A 32 -11.82 15.28 4.67
CA SER A 32 -13.16 15.78 4.42
C SER A 32 -14.22 14.82 4.96
N PRO A 33 -15.20 15.27 5.73
CA PRO A 33 -16.35 14.46 6.13
C PRO A 33 -17.34 14.23 4.97
N ASN A 34 -17.23 15.02 3.89
CA ASN A 34 -18.16 15.05 2.77
C ASN A 34 -17.70 14.28 1.54
N VAL A 35 -16.41 13.91 1.47
CA VAL A 35 -15.83 13.14 0.38
C VAL A 35 -15.68 11.69 0.81
N PRO A 36 -16.52 10.76 0.33
CA PRO A 36 -16.40 9.37 0.70
C PRO A 36 -15.11 8.78 0.13
N SER A 37 -14.46 7.93 0.91
CA SER A 37 -13.37 7.10 0.37
C SER A 37 -13.92 6.22 -0.74
N VAL A 38 -13.21 6.16 -1.87
CA VAL A 38 -13.60 5.27 -2.97
C VAL A 38 -13.36 3.84 -2.49
N GLY A 39 -14.47 3.16 -2.12
CA GLY A 39 -14.46 1.79 -1.64
C GLY A 39 -14.39 0.82 -2.81
N VAL A 40 -13.19 0.38 -3.14
CA VAL A 40 -12.94 -0.67 -4.14
C VAL A 40 -12.17 -1.82 -3.50
N GLY A 41 -12.20 -2.99 -4.10
CA GLY A 41 -11.26 -4.05 -3.75
C GLY A 41 -9.85 -3.65 -4.20
N GLU A 42 -8.90 -3.75 -3.31
CA GLU A 42 -7.51 -3.42 -3.61
C GLU A 42 -6.63 -4.66 -3.60
N GLY A 43 -5.65 -4.70 -4.52
CA GLY A 43 -4.59 -5.69 -4.52
C GLY A 43 -3.25 -5.04 -4.20
N THR A 44 -2.54 -5.58 -3.21
CA THR A 44 -1.25 -5.00 -2.78
C THR A 44 -0.05 -5.75 -3.32
N TRP A 45 1.10 -5.10 -3.24
CA TRP A 45 2.41 -5.71 -3.40
C TRP A 45 2.89 -6.35 -2.08
N PRO A 46 3.86 -7.27 -2.13
CA PRO A 46 4.44 -7.90 -0.92
C PRO A 46 5.02 -6.93 0.09
N SER A 47 5.44 -5.73 -0.32
CA SER A 47 5.93 -4.67 0.56
C SER A 47 4.91 -4.22 1.60
N MET A 48 3.61 -4.41 1.35
CA MET A 48 2.55 -4.08 2.32
C MET A 48 2.73 -4.83 3.65
N ARG A 49 3.22 -6.07 3.64
CA ARG A 49 3.51 -6.83 4.88
C ARG A 49 4.50 -6.09 5.79
N THR A 50 5.57 -5.55 5.19
CA THR A 50 6.56 -4.75 5.92
C THR A 50 5.95 -3.46 6.43
N THR A 51 5.13 -2.80 5.62
CA THR A 51 4.43 -1.57 6.02
C THR A 51 3.53 -1.81 7.22
N LEU A 52 2.65 -2.81 7.17
CA LEU A 52 1.74 -3.16 8.27
C LEU A 52 2.50 -3.50 9.55
N LYS A 53 3.56 -4.29 9.43
CA LYS A 53 4.44 -4.63 10.57
C LYS A 53 5.06 -3.38 11.19
N ASN A 54 5.57 -2.46 10.37
CA ASN A 54 6.25 -1.26 10.84
C ASN A 54 5.30 -0.25 11.52
N ILE A 55 4.03 -0.22 11.11
CA ILE A 55 3.01 0.62 11.76
C ILE A 55 2.29 -0.09 12.91
N GLY A 56 2.71 -1.31 13.27
CA GLY A 56 2.26 -2.03 14.46
C GLY A 56 0.94 -2.79 14.31
N ILE A 57 0.44 -3.00 13.09
CA ILE A 57 -0.77 -3.80 12.84
C ILE A 57 -0.37 -5.28 12.74
N SER A 58 -1.06 -6.17 13.44
CA SER A 58 -0.84 -7.61 13.29
C SER A 58 -1.51 -8.14 12.02
N GLU A 59 -0.88 -9.11 11.35
CA GLU A 59 -1.45 -9.70 10.14
C GLU A 59 -2.81 -10.38 10.38
N SER A 60 -2.94 -11.03 11.52
CA SER A 60 -4.20 -11.70 11.89
C SER A 60 -5.35 -10.72 12.08
N GLU A 61 -5.09 -9.56 12.65
CA GLU A 61 -6.06 -8.48 12.78
C GLU A 61 -6.42 -7.92 11.40
N PHE A 62 -5.42 -7.58 10.60
CA PHE A 62 -5.59 -7.06 9.25
C PHE A 62 -6.45 -8.00 8.39
N ILE A 63 -6.14 -9.30 8.37
CA ILE A 63 -6.90 -10.28 7.58
C ILE A 63 -8.36 -10.31 8.00
N ARG A 64 -8.65 -10.33 9.31
CA ARG A 64 -10.03 -10.39 9.81
C ARG A 64 -10.80 -9.10 9.59
N GLU A 65 -10.18 -7.96 9.82
CA GLU A 65 -10.88 -6.68 9.80
C GLU A 65 -11.03 -6.07 8.41
N CYS A 66 -10.16 -6.45 7.48
CA CYS A 66 -10.20 -5.95 6.11
C CYS A 66 -10.72 -6.98 5.11
N ASP A 67 -11.28 -8.12 5.56
CA ASP A 67 -11.67 -9.25 4.72
C ASP A 67 -10.56 -9.64 3.73
N ALA A 68 -9.32 -9.59 4.21
CA ALA A 68 -8.18 -9.75 3.33
C ALA A 68 -7.94 -11.21 2.97
N SER A 69 -7.54 -11.44 1.72
CA SER A 69 -7.07 -12.72 1.21
C SER A 69 -5.66 -12.60 0.66
N LEU A 70 -5.00 -13.75 0.44
CA LEU A 70 -3.60 -13.79 0.06
C LEU A 70 -3.47 -13.74 -1.47
N LYS A 71 -2.77 -12.73 -1.99
CA LYS A 71 -2.44 -12.55 -3.40
C LYS A 71 -1.01 -13.05 -3.65
N GLN A 72 -0.83 -13.98 -4.60
CA GLN A 72 0.47 -14.60 -4.84
C GLN A 72 1.14 -14.16 -6.14
N GLY A 73 0.48 -13.35 -6.93
CA GLY A 73 0.98 -12.84 -8.20
C GLY A 73 -0.13 -12.25 -9.04
N THR A 74 0.14 -12.10 -10.33
CA THR A 74 -0.81 -11.59 -11.32
C THR A 74 -0.79 -12.49 -12.54
N TRP A 75 -1.97 -12.87 -13.00
CA TRP A 75 -2.16 -13.59 -14.25
C TRP A 75 -2.51 -12.58 -15.34
N PHE A 76 -1.66 -12.48 -16.36
CA PHE A 76 -1.87 -11.60 -17.51
C PHE A 76 -2.43 -12.43 -18.67
N LYS A 77 -3.62 -12.07 -19.12
CA LYS A 77 -4.31 -12.67 -20.25
C LYS A 77 -4.61 -11.59 -21.28
N ASP A 78 -4.35 -11.89 -22.55
CA ASP A 78 -4.58 -10.96 -23.67
C ASP A 78 -3.93 -9.57 -23.42
N TRP A 79 -2.75 -9.55 -22.79
CA TRP A 79 -2.11 -8.32 -22.34
C TRP A 79 -1.35 -7.59 -23.44
N VAL A 80 -0.62 -8.33 -24.29
CA VAL A 80 0.10 -7.77 -25.44
C VAL A 80 -0.83 -7.76 -26.64
N ASP A 81 -1.33 -8.94 -27.05
CA ASP A 81 -2.30 -9.10 -28.13
C ASP A 81 -3.43 -10.04 -27.71
N VAL A 82 -4.61 -9.85 -28.30
CA VAL A 82 -5.77 -10.72 -28.05
C VAL A 82 -5.48 -12.12 -28.58
N GLY A 83 -5.62 -13.11 -27.72
CA GLY A 83 -5.34 -14.52 -28.03
C GLY A 83 -3.91 -14.97 -27.74
N ASP A 84 -3.07 -14.10 -27.18
CA ASP A 84 -1.73 -14.47 -26.71
C ASP A 84 -1.79 -15.52 -25.60
N THR A 85 -0.71 -16.28 -25.49
CA THR A 85 -0.50 -17.20 -24.38
C THR A 85 -0.45 -16.42 -23.07
N PRO A 86 -1.34 -16.71 -22.11
CA PRO A 86 -1.31 -16.04 -20.81
C PRO A 86 0.00 -16.31 -20.09
N TYR A 87 0.46 -15.35 -19.29
CA TYR A 87 1.64 -15.54 -18.48
C TYR A 87 1.39 -15.12 -17.01
N TYR A 88 2.17 -15.73 -16.14
CA TYR A 88 2.09 -15.52 -14.70
C TYR A 88 3.24 -14.65 -14.21
N HIS A 89 2.94 -13.64 -13.42
CA HIS A 89 3.93 -12.81 -12.71
C HIS A 89 3.87 -13.13 -11.22
N PRO A 90 4.67 -14.10 -10.74
CA PRO A 90 4.70 -14.47 -9.33
C PRO A 90 5.35 -13.39 -8.48
N PHE A 91 5.07 -13.38 -7.18
CA PHE A 91 5.69 -12.44 -6.24
C PHE A 91 7.02 -12.95 -5.65
N SER A 92 7.30 -14.24 -5.78
CA SER A 92 8.63 -14.76 -5.44
C SER A 92 9.61 -14.45 -6.56
N LEU A 93 10.79 -13.98 -6.17
CA LEU A 93 11.89 -13.80 -7.11
C LEU A 93 12.35 -15.15 -7.67
N PRO A 94 12.92 -15.16 -8.89
CA PRO A 94 13.60 -16.35 -9.41
C PRO A 94 14.66 -16.86 -8.44
N GLU A 95 14.80 -18.17 -8.37
CA GLU A 95 15.88 -18.79 -7.58
C GLU A 95 17.24 -18.26 -8.04
N GLY A 96 18.10 -17.88 -7.11
CA GLY A 96 19.41 -17.31 -7.41
C GLY A 96 19.40 -15.92 -8.10
N PHE A 97 18.33 -15.16 -7.99
CA PHE A 97 18.12 -13.86 -8.66
C PHE A 97 19.34 -12.91 -8.59
N ASP A 98 20.03 -12.86 -7.45
CA ASP A 98 21.18 -11.96 -7.23
C ASP A 98 22.49 -12.48 -7.87
N SER A 99 22.50 -13.70 -8.40
CA SER A 99 23.74 -14.38 -8.85
C SER A 99 23.66 -14.96 -10.25
N VAL A 100 22.46 -15.27 -10.75
CA VAL A 100 22.28 -15.94 -12.07
C VAL A 100 21.12 -15.30 -12.81
N ASN A 101 21.34 -14.97 -14.10
CA ASN A 101 20.26 -14.54 -14.99
C ASN A 101 19.56 -15.76 -15.61
N LEU A 102 18.56 -16.29 -14.93
CA LEU A 102 17.81 -17.46 -15.42
C LEU A 102 17.02 -17.19 -16.70
N ALA A 103 16.73 -15.92 -17.03
CA ALA A 103 15.99 -15.59 -18.24
C ALA A 103 16.78 -15.99 -19.52
N GLU A 104 18.08 -15.78 -19.54
CA GLU A 104 18.94 -16.18 -20.67
C GLU A 104 18.92 -17.71 -20.88
N HIS A 105 18.99 -18.47 -19.79
CA HIS A 105 18.93 -19.93 -19.84
C HIS A 105 17.57 -20.44 -20.34
N TRP A 106 16.49 -19.82 -19.85
CA TRP A 106 15.14 -20.15 -20.27
C TRP A 106 14.93 -19.84 -21.77
N LEU A 107 15.36 -18.65 -22.24
CA LEU A 107 15.30 -18.26 -23.65
C LEU A 107 16.13 -19.17 -24.55
N ALA A 108 17.22 -19.73 -24.04
CA ALA A 108 18.02 -20.75 -24.76
C ALA A 108 17.34 -22.12 -24.80
N GLY A 109 16.13 -22.30 -24.24
CA GLY A 109 15.37 -23.55 -24.29
C GLY A 109 15.82 -24.60 -23.29
N THR A 110 16.69 -24.28 -22.33
CA THR A 110 17.24 -25.29 -21.38
C THR A 110 16.19 -25.81 -20.39
N ALA A 111 15.06 -25.12 -20.22
CA ALA A 111 13.95 -25.54 -19.37
C ALA A 111 12.88 -26.37 -20.12
N GLY A 112 13.03 -26.61 -21.43
CA GLY A 112 11.98 -27.24 -22.26
C GLY A 112 10.77 -26.33 -22.46
N ASP A 113 9.59 -26.92 -22.58
CA ASP A 113 8.33 -26.19 -22.90
C ASP A 113 7.59 -25.62 -21.68
N VAL A 114 8.27 -25.42 -20.56
CA VAL A 114 7.65 -24.81 -19.37
C VAL A 114 7.68 -23.27 -19.43
N SER A 115 6.68 -22.63 -18.83
CA SER A 115 6.66 -21.17 -18.73
C SER A 115 7.82 -20.65 -17.87
N PHE A 116 8.24 -19.40 -18.10
CA PHE A 116 9.32 -18.79 -17.29
C PHE A 116 9.00 -18.84 -15.79
N ALA A 117 7.78 -18.47 -15.40
CA ALA A 117 7.36 -18.50 -13.99
C ALA A 117 7.46 -19.91 -13.38
N GLU A 118 7.11 -20.93 -14.11
CA GLU A 118 7.21 -22.33 -13.67
C GLU A 118 8.66 -22.79 -13.53
N ALA A 119 9.52 -22.37 -14.47
CA ALA A 119 10.93 -22.73 -14.50
C ALA A 119 11.73 -22.12 -13.32
N VAL A 120 11.35 -20.94 -12.83
CA VAL A 120 12.22 -20.16 -11.93
C VAL A 120 11.71 -20.05 -10.49
N THR A 121 10.44 -20.43 -10.19
CA THR A 121 9.90 -20.34 -8.85
C THR A 121 8.82 -21.39 -8.57
N PRO A 122 8.77 -21.98 -7.37
CA PRO A 122 7.70 -22.89 -6.99
C PRO A 122 6.32 -22.22 -6.87
N GLN A 123 6.24 -20.90 -6.89
CA GLN A 123 5.00 -20.16 -6.67
C GLN A 123 3.95 -20.46 -7.75
N PHE A 124 4.36 -20.67 -9.00
CA PHE A 124 3.47 -21.10 -10.07
C PHE A 124 2.71 -22.37 -9.67
N SER A 125 3.44 -23.41 -9.26
CA SER A 125 2.84 -24.69 -8.85
C SER A 125 1.97 -24.56 -7.59
N VAL A 126 2.36 -23.70 -6.64
CA VAL A 126 1.55 -23.40 -5.44
C VAL A 126 0.21 -22.81 -5.83
N CYS A 127 0.18 -21.88 -6.78
CA CYS A 127 -1.04 -21.24 -7.27
C CYS A 127 -1.92 -22.20 -8.06
N GLU A 128 -1.34 -22.95 -9.02
CA GLU A 128 -2.08 -23.90 -9.85
C GLU A 128 -2.74 -25.02 -9.04
N ASN A 129 -2.14 -25.39 -7.92
CA ASN A 129 -2.72 -26.37 -6.99
C ASN A 129 -3.62 -25.72 -5.90
N GLY A 130 -3.99 -24.46 -6.01
CA GLY A 130 -4.87 -23.76 -5.07
C GLY A 130 -4.32 -23.73 -3.64
N ARG A 131 -3.00 -23.68 -3.47
CA ARG A 131 -2.34 -23.69 -2.16
C ARG A 131 -2.02 -22.30 -1.67
N ALA A 132 -2.06 -22.14 -0.34
CA ALA A 132 -1.69 -20.88 0.32
C ALA A 132 -0.17 -20.67 0.29
N PRO A 133 0.30 -19.40 0.29
CA PRO A 133 1.73 -19.07 0.29
C PRO A 133 2.39 -19.27 1.66
N LYS A 134 1.61 -19.64 2.66
CA LYS A 134 2.06 -19.88 4.03
C LYS A 134 1.32 -21.05 4.67
N GLN A 135 1.96 -21.68 5.62
CA GLN A 135 1.39 -22.79 6.39
C GLN A 135 0.54 -22.27 7.54
N ILE A 136 -0.38 -23.11 8.00
CA ILE A 136 -1.16 -22.87 9.22
C ILE A 136 -0.18 -22.86 10.42
N GLY A 137 -0.34 -21.86 11.29
CA GLY A 137 0.42 -21.77 12.54
C GLY A 137 1.81 -21.09 12.44
N ILE A 138 2.26 -20.70 11.25
CA ILE A 138 3.47 -19.88 11.16
C ILE A 138 3.20 -18.43 11.62
N PRO A 139 4.20 -17.71 12.15
CA PRO A 139 4.03 -16.35 12.66
C PRO A 139 3.43 -15.37 11.64
N ASN A 140 2.84 -14.29 12.15
CA ASN A 140 2.41 -13.17 11.34
C ASN A 140 3.53 -12.71 10.41
N TYR A 141 3.18 -12.45 9.13
CA TYR A 141 4.09 -12.00 8.07
C TYR A 141 5.16 -13.00 7.63
N ALA A 142 5.30 -14.17 8.27
CA ALA A 142 6.13 -15.27 7.78
C ALA A 142 5.45 -15.97 6.58
N TYR A 143 6.26 -16.52 5.68
CA TYR A 143 5.78 -17.14 4.45
C TYR A 143 6.71 -18.24 3.94
N THR A 144 6.17 -19.10 3.10
CA THR A 144 6.93 -20.10 2.35
C THR A 144 7.27 -19.56 0.96
N VAL A 145 6.28 -18.96 0.27
CA VAL A 145 6.45 -18.20 -0.96
C VAL A 145 5.87 -16.80 -0.78
N ASN A 146 6.41 -15.82 -1.50
CA ASN A 146 6.08 -14.41 -1.30
C ASN A 146 4.62 -14.09 -1.64
N TYR A 147 4.01 -13.12 -0.96
CA TYR A 147 2.61 -12.76 -1.17
C TYR A 147 2.32 -11.30 -0.79
N GLY A 148 1.30 -10.75 -1.41
CA GLY A 148 0.57 -9.57 -1.00
C GLY A 148 -0.86 -9.93 -0.58
N TYR A 149 -1.78 -8.98 -0.69
CA TYR A 149 -3.17 -9.16 -0.26
C TYR A 149 -4.14 -8.63 -1.31
N HIS A 150 -5.34 -9.19 -1.33
CA HIS A 150 -6.54 -8.51 -1.76
C HIS A 150 -7.33 -8.13 -0.50
N LEU A 151 -7.96 -6.97 -0.48
CA LEU A 151 -8.61 -6.42 0.70
C LEU A 151 -9.77 -5.50 0.34
N ASP A 152 -10.64 -5.26 1.33
CA ASP A 152 -11.65 -4.21 1.28
C ASP A 152 -11.02 -2.86 1.66
N ALA A 153 -10.98 -1.91 0.72
CA ALA A 153 -10.35 -0.62 0.90
C ALA A 153 -11.01 0.24 1.99
N GLY A 154 -12.33 0.18 2.09
CA GLY A 154 -13.07 0.94 3.11
C GLY A 154 -12.77 0.44 4.52
N LYS A 155 -12.77 -0.89 4.72
CA LYS A 155 -12.39 -1.51 5.98
C LYS A 155 -10.93 -1.24 6.34
N PHE A 156 -10.06 -1.24 5.34
CA PHE A 156 -8.64 -0.94 5.54
C PHE A 156 -8.43 0.51 5.99
N ALA A 157 -9.09 1.48 5.36
CA ALA A 157 -9.04 2.88 5.80
C ALA A 157 -9.50 3.02 7.26
N GLY A 158 -10.58 2.33 7.66
CA GLY A 158 -11.06 2.31 9.04
C GLY A 158 -10.06 1.70 10.04
N LEU A 159 -9.41 0.60 9.68
CA LEU A 159 -8.35 -0.01 10.50
C LEU A 159 -7.15 0.93 10.65
N LEU A 160 -6.69 1.55 9.56
CA LEU A 160 -5.59 2.51 9.57
C LEU A 160 -5.92 3.73 10.43
N THR A 161 -7.14 4.28 10.31
CA THR A 161 -7.60 5.42 11.13
C THR A 161 -7.52 5.10 12.61
N ARG A 162 -8.07 3.96 13.04
CA ARG A 162 -8.00 3.54 14.45
C ARG A 162 -6.56 3.37 14.92
N ASN A 163 -5.75 2.65 14.15
CA ASN A 163 -4.35 2.41 14.52
C ASN A 163 -3.56 3.73 14.62
N ALA A 164 -3.71 4.63 13.64
CA ALA A 164 -2.99 5.90 13.59
C ALA A 164 -3.37 6.82 14.75
N THR A 165 -4.66 6.93 15.05
CA THR A 165 -5.14 7.85 16.10
C THR A 165 -4.95 7.29 17.51
N GLN A 166 -5.13 5.98 17.72
CA GLN A 166 -5.08 5.37 19.05
C GLN A 166 -3.66 4.93 19.47
N HIS A 167 -2.82 4.54 18.51
CA HIS A 167 -1.51 3.94 18.81
C HIS A 167 -0.31 4.75 18.31
N LEU A 168 -0.49 5.59 17.28
CA LEU A 168 0.61 6.35 16.68
C LEU A 168 0.53 7.86 16.91
N ALA A 169 -0.40 8.31 17.75
CA ALA A 169 -0.59 9.72 18.10
C ALA A 169 -0.80 10.67 16.90
N VAL A 170 -1.35 10.17 15.79
CA VAL A 170 -1.74 11.01 14.66
C VAL A 170 -2.96 11.86 15.07
N LYS A 171 -2.86 13.17 14.90
CA LYS A 171 -4.00 14.07 15.08
C LYS A 171 -4.90 13.99 13.85
N HIS A 172 -6.15 13.62 14.03
CA HIS A 172 -7.16 13.61 12.97
C HIS A 172 -8.03 14.87 13.06
N ILE A 173 -8.16 15.55 11.93
CA ILE A 173 -9.06 16.72 11.77
C ILE A 173 -10.07 16.37 10.66
N SER A 174 -11.35 16.33 11.03
CA SER A 174 -12.45 16.16 10.09
C SER A 174 -12.90 17.55 9.62
N ALA A 175 -12.44 17.95 8.42
CA ALA A 175 -12.74 19.28 7.86
C ALA A 175 -12.50 19.29 6.34
N ASP A 176 -13.31 20.08 5.64
CA ASP A 176 -13.14 20.36 4.22
C ASP A 176 -12.07 21.40 3.98
N VAL A 177 -11.04 21.06 3.20
CA VAL A 177 -10.03 22.03 2.76
C VAL A 177 -10.59 22.87 1.64
N THR A 178 -10.60 24.19 1.84
CA THR A 178 -11.16 25.18 0.89
C THR A 178 -10.09 25.99 0.17
N GLY A 179 -8.82 25.89 0.60
CA GLY A 179 -7.70 26.58 -0.03
C GLY A 179 -6.39 26.35 0.71
N VAL A 180 -5.36 26.99 0.22
CA VAL A 180 -4.01 27.00 0.82
C VAL A 180 -3.57 28.42 1.16
N ILE A 181 -2.72 28.53 2.14
CA ILE A 181 -2.07 29.79 2.54
C ILE A 181 -0.58 29.62 2.32
N SER A 182 0.03 30.57 1.60
CA SER A 182 1.45 30.53 1.26
C SER A 182 2.19 31.75 1.80
N ASP A 183 3.50 31.61 2.00
CA ASP A 183 4.39 32.71 2.31
C ASP A 183 4.72 33.56 1.05
N ALA A 184 5.60 34.54 1.22
CA ALA A 184 6.01 35.44 0.15
C ALA A 184 6.83 34.74 -0.95
N GLU A 185 7.45 33.61 -0.64
CA GLU A 185 8.22 32.76 -1.54
C GLU A 185 7.34 31.73 -2.29
N GLY A 186 6.05 31.61 -1.91
CA GLY A 186 5.09 30.70 -2.52
C GLY A 186 5.01 29.32 -1.86
N TYR A 187 5.70 29.07 -0.75
CA TYR A 187 5.60 27.81 -0.02
C TYR A 187 4.32 27.75 0.81
N ILE A 188 3.64 26.62 0.79
CA ILE A 188 2.44 26.39 1.61
C ILE A 188 2.84 26.36 3.07
N THR A 189 2.20 27.24 3.88
CA THR A 189 2.39 27.32 5.33
C THR A 189 1.17 26.84 6.12
N ALA A 190 0.00 26.82 5.49
CA ALA A 190 -1.23 26.32 6.07
C ALA A 190 -2.24 25.87 5.02
N VAL A 191 -3.22 25.07 5.42
CA VAL A 191 -4.44 24.84 4.67
C VAL A 191 -5.60 25.54 5.36
N GLN A 192 -6.44 26.21 4.55
CA GLN A 192 -7.69 26.80 5.02
C GLN A 192 -8.77 25.71 5.04
N THR A 193 -9.50 25.60 6.14
CA THR A 193 -10.58 24.64 6.28
C THR A 193 -11.88 25.33 6.63
N GLU A 194 -13.01 24.75 6.19
CA GLU A 194 -14.33 25.31 6.45
C GLU A 194 -14.70 25.24 7.94
N GLN A 195 -14.44 24.09 8.59
CA GLN A 195 -14.91 23.82 9.95
C GLN A 195 -13.95 24.25 11.04
N MET A 196 -12.64 24.30 10.77
CA MET A 196 -11.60 24.49 11.78
C MET A 196 -10.72 25.72 11.53
N GLY A 197 -10.99 26.49 10.47
CA GLY A 197 -10.15 27.59 10.06
C GLY A 197 -8.79 27.14 9.53
N GLU A 198 -7.74 27.83 9.92
CA GLU A 198 -6.38 27.58 9.45
C GLU A 198 -5.73 26.42 10.18
N VAL A 199 -5.09 25.51 9.42
CA VAL A 199 -4.28 24.41 9.93
C VAL A 199 -2.87 24.55 9.38
N SER A 200 -1.94 25.00 10.23
CA SER A 200 -0.55 25.25 9.86
C SER A 200 0.29 23.97 9.91
N GLY A 201 1.40 23.97 9.14
CA GLY A 201 2.37 22.90 9.12
C GLY A 201 3.68 23.31 8.45
N ASP A 202 4.75 22.58 8.71
CA ASP A 202 6.07 22.80 8.14
C ASP A 202 6.26 22.01 6.82
N LEU A 203 5.47 20.92 6.64
CA LEU A 203 5.45 20.07 5.45
C LEU A 203 4.03 19.61 5.18
N PHE A 204 3.63 19.67 3.92
CA PHE A 204 2.31 19.22 3.47
C PHE A 204 2.46 18.07 2.46
N ILE A 205 1.66 17.03 2.66
CA ILE A 205 1.59 15.88 1.74
C ILE A 205 0.19 15.82 1.17
N ASP A 206 0.10 15.92 -0.15
CA ASP A 206 -1.15 15.87 -0.89
C ASP A 206 -1.55 14.43 -1.19
N CYS A 207 -2.57 13.94 -0.51
CA CYS A 207 -3.20 12.64 -0.71
C CYS A 207 -4.68 12.78 -1.14
N THR A 208 -5.01 13.90 -1.80
CA THR A 208 -6.39 14.22 -2.20
C THR A 208 -6.81 13.58 -3.53
N GLY A 209 -6.02 12.61 -4.00
CA GLY A 209 -6.30 11.85 -5.22
C GLY A 209 -6.31 12.75 -6.47
N PHE A 210 -7.27 12.53 -7.35
CA PHE A 210 -7.37 13.30 -8.60
C PHE A 210 -7.70 14.78 -8.41
N GLN A 211 -8.16 15.18 -7.23
CA GLN A 211 -8.40 16.59 -6.91
C GLN A 211 -7.11 17.39 -6.82
N SER A 212 -6.04 16.75 -6.33
CA SER A 212 -4.70 17.35 -6.19
C SER A 212 -4.77 18.78 -5.62
N LEU A 213 -5.45 18.91 -4.47
CA LEU A 213 -5.84 20.21 -3.91
C LEU A 213 -4.64 21.11 -3.58
N LEU A 214 -3.53 20.53 -3.17
CA LEU A 214 -2.36 21.29 -2.78
C LEU A 214 -1.38 21.43 -3.94
N LEU A 215 -1.05 20.31 -4.61
CA LEU A 215 -0.04 20.30 -5.65
C LEU A 215 -0.59 20.82 -6.99
N GLY A 216 -1.69 20.25 -7.48
CA GLY A 216 -2.17 20.53 -8.83
C GLY A 216 -3.03 21.78 -8.96
N GLN A 217 -3.54 22.33 -7.84
CA GLN A 217 -4.34 23.56 -7.87
C GLN A 217 -3.58 24.78 -7.38
N HIS A 218 -2.46 24.60 -6.68
CA HIS A 218 -1.65 25.67 -6.15
C HIS A 218 -0.35 25.92 -6.94
N TYR A 219 0.29 24.88 -7.44
CA TYR A 219 1.47 24.90 -8.31
C TYR A 219 1.11 24.50 -9.75
#